data_8b5d8c24f9e283c942ac5257bb661f9b
#
_entry.id   8b5d8c24f9e283c942ac5257bb661f9b
#
_cell.length_a   1.000
_cell.length_b   1.000
_cell.length_c   1.000
_cell.angle_alpha   90.00
_cell.angle_beta   90.00
_cell.angle_gamma   90.00
#
_symmetry.space_group_name_H-M   'P 1'
#
loop_
_entity.id
_entity.type
_entity.pdbx_description
1 polymer ?
#
loop_
_entity_poly.entity_id
_entity_poly.type
_entity_poly.pdbx_seq_one_letter_code
_entity_poly.pdbx_strand_id
1 'polypeptide(L)'
;RSPSRGLGDVYKRQDHGYLPIYLVQEGIAASAIAMDLRKGPLDKAKKHIRDNCLEDRIQTRLSDGLEKLSANEADIITICGMGGRLIADIVTKGMNVITRNTTLIVSPQSEVGDFRHFLVSQRLVVDDEKMLKEDGKYYFIIKCRKSDENVYSEYSETQYQYGWKLLESKDKTLYEYLIKEKETNDGISNSLKKDESNPTVKLRLQQLSQKNNIIMDALSYYD
;
A
#
# COMPACT_ATOMS: atom_id res chain seq x y z
N ARG A 1 4.95 -2.79 27.87
CA ARG A 1 5.92 -3.29 26.87
C ARG A 1 7.07 -2.31 26.79
N SER A 2 8.29 -2.78 27.01
CA SER A 2 9.48 -1.97 26.75
C SER A 2 9.48 -1.55 25.29
N PRO A 3 9.75 -0.26 24.95
CA PRO A 3 9.95 0.12 23.56
C PRO A 3 11.11 -0.70 23.01
N SER A 4 10.90 -1.34 21.86
CA SER A 4 11.97 -2.00 21.11
C SER A 4 13.11 -0.99 20.96
N ARG A 5 14.34 -1.35 21.30
CA ARG A 5 15.51 -0.51 21.14
C ARG A 5 15.72 -0.30 19.64
N GLY A 6 15.22 0.86 19.19
CA GLY A 6 14.88 1.27 17.89
C GLY A 6 16.00 1.27 16.90
N LEU A 7 15.74 0.62 15.83
CA LEU A 7 16.20 0.97 14.52
C LEU A 7 15.10 1.84 13.90
N GLY A 8 15.47 2.88 13.15
CA GLY A 8 14.53 3.89 12.70
C GLY A 8 13.53 3.40 11.65
N ASP A 9 12.35 3.96 11.65
CA ASP A 9 11.37 3.75 10.60
C ASP A 9 11.72 4.57 9.36
N VAL A 10 11.68 3.94 8.19
CA VAL A 10 11.92 4.61 6.91
C VAL A 10 10.61 4.94 6.24
N TYR A 11 10.47 6.20 5.88
CA TYR A 11 9.31 6.73 5.20
C TYR A 11 9.65 7.36 3.86
N LYS A 12 8.98 6.91 2.78
CA LYS A 12 9.19 7.46 1.45
C LYS A 12 7.94 8.07 0.86
N ARG A 13 8.15 9.25 0.31
CA ARG A 13 7.23 10.12 -0.43
C ARG A 13 5.93 10.41 0.27
N GLN A 14 6.00 11.37 1.16
CA GLN A 14 4.83 12.18 1.48
C GLN A 14 5.16 13.64 1.66
N ASP A 15 4.12 14.40 1.46
CA ASP A 15 4.10 15.80 1.73
C ASP A 15 4.57 16.07 3.16
N HIS A 16 5.83 16.53 3.25
CA HIS A 16 6.30 17.31 4.38
C HIS A 16 6.71 16.58 5.67
N GLY A 17 6.90 15.23 5.67
CA GLY A 17 7.44 14.51 6.85
C GLY A 17 6.46 14.33 8.00
N TYR A 18 5.15 14.44 7.78
CA TYR A 18 4.14 14.34 8.86
C TYR A 18 4.10 12.98 9.54
N LEU A 19 4.21 11.87 8.79
CA LEU A 19 4.13 10.54 9.40
C LEU A 19 5.31 10.25 10.33
N PRO A 20 6.59 10.46 9.96
CA PRO A 20 7.69 10.25 10.90
C PRO A 20 7.60 11.17 12.13
N ILE A 21 7.13 12.42 11.98
CA ILE A 21 6.89 13.32 13.11
C ILE A 21 5.83 12.72 14.05
N TYR A 22 4.69 12.30 13.51
CA TYR A 22 3.61 11.69 14.29
C TYR A 22 4.08 10.43 15.02
N LEU A 23 4.74 9.51 14.32
CA LEU A 23 5.21 8.25 14.92
C LEU A 23 6.19 8.48 16.08
N VAL A 24 7.05 9.48 15.95
CA VAL A 24 8.05 9.82 16.99
C VAL A 24 7.40 10.58 18.13
N GLN A 25 6.46 11.50 17.88
CA GLN A 25 5.75 12.25 18.93
C GLN A 25 4.87 11.34 19.79
N GLU A 26 4.15 10.41 19.15
CA GLU A 26 3.30 9.43 19.85
C GLU A 26 4.11 8.30 20.53
N GLY A 27 5.44 8.31 20.41
CA GLY A 27 6.29 7.28 21.00
C GLY A 27 6.14 5.90 20.36
N ILE A 28 5.53 5.83 19.15
CA ILE A 28 5.40 4.59 18.36
C ILE A 28 6.76 4.19 17.81
N ALA A 29 7.54 5.18 17.34
CA ALA A 29 8.93 5.00 16.90
C ALA A 29 9.89 5.78 17.82
N ALA A 30 11.03 5.18 18.14
CA ALA A 30 12.09 5.85 18.90
C ALA A 30 12.80 6.92 18.04
N SER A 31 13.00 6.63 16.75
CA SER A 31 13.59 7.52 15.75
C SER A 31 13.05 7.18 14.36
N ALA A 32 13.26 8.07 13.39
CA ALA A 32 12.81 7.83 12.03
C ALA A 32 13.78 8.40 10.98
N ILE A 33 13.71 7.87 9.75
CA ILE A 33 14.44 8.37 8.58
C ILE A 33 13.41 8.75 7.52
N ALA A 34 13.28 10.04 7.22
CA ALA A 34 12.45 10.54 6.14
C ALA A 34 13.27 10.60 4.84
N MET A 35 12.81 9.90 3.80
CA MET A 35 13.53 9.78 2.53
C MET A 35 12.66 10.29 1.38
N ASP A 36 13.24 11.04 0.47
CA ASP A 36 12.63 11.44 -0.81
C ASP A 36 13.71 11.58 -1.89
N LEU A 37 13.31 11.33 -3.14
CA LEU A 37 14.15 11.51 -4.31
C LEU A 37 14.40 12.99 -4.62
N ARG A 38 13.47 13.88 -4.23
CA ARG A 38 13.47 15.29 -4.56
C ARG A 38 13.84 16.15 -3.36
N LYS A 39 14.72 17.11 -3.59
CA LYS A 39 15.18 18.04 -2.55
C LYS A 39 14.06 18.90 -1.96
N GLY A 40 13.12 19.39 -2.79
CA GLY A 40 12.04 20.26 -2.32
C GLY A 40 11.16 19.67 -1.22
N PRO A 41 10.54 18.48 -1.42
CA PRO A 41 9.81 17.79 -0.35
C PRO A 41 10.67 17.53 0.89
N LEU A 42 11.94 17.16 0.69
CA LEU A 42 12.86 16.89 1.80
C LEU A 42 13.18 18.16 2.62
N ASP A 43 13.34 19.29 1.97
CA ASP A 43 13.58 20.58 2.65
C ASP A 43 12.35 21.04 3.45
N LYS A 44 11.13 20.75 2.96
CA LYS A 44 9.89 20.96 3.72
C LYS A 44 9.82 20.05 4.93
N ALA A 45 10.14 18.74 4.75
CA ALA A 45 10.21 17.79 5.85
C ALA A 45 11.20 18.26 6.93
N LYS A 46 12.40 18.71 6.54
CA LYS A 46 13.39 19.28 7.46
C LYS A 46 12.83 20.45 8.26
N LYS A 47 12.11 21.34 7.59
CA LYS A 47 11.49 22.50 8.27
C LYS A 47 10.50 22.01 9.32
N HIS A 48 9.57 21.10 8.96
CA HIS A 48 8.56 20.59 9.91
C HIS A 48 9.19 19.82 11.07
N ILE A 49 10.23 19.02 10.82
CA ILE A 49 10.97 18.33 11.87
C ILE A 49 11.57 19.30 12.87
N ARG A 50 12.18 20.41 12.38
CA ARG A 50 12.73 21.49 13.21
C ARG A 50 11.64 22.23 13.98
N ASP A 51 10.53 22.58 13.31
CA ASP A 51 9.39 23.27 13.93
C ASP A 51 8.79 22.44 15.09
N ASN A 52 9.00 21.12 15.09
CA ASN A 52 8.60 20.18 16.15
C ASN A 52 9.74 19.77 17.10
N CYS A 53 10.93 20.35 16.99
CA CYS A 53 12.11 20.02 17.82
C CYS A 53 12.48 18.55 17.82
N LEU A 54 12.50 17.90 16.64
CA LEU A 54 12.75 16.46 16.48
C LEU A 54 14.00 16.14 15.63
N GLU A 55 14.91 17.12 15.43
CA GLU A 55 16.08 16.94 14.57
C GLU A 55 17.08 15.90 15.08
N ASP A 56 17.11 15.64 16.36
CA ASP A 56 17.92 14.62 17.02
C ASP A 56 17.31 13.20 16.89
N ARG A 57 16.03 13.11 16.56
CA ARG A 57 15.29 11.83 16.43
C ARG A 57 14.85 11.50 15.00
N ILE A 58 14.75 12.49 14.11
CA ILE A 58 14.30 12.26 12.73
C ILE A 58 15.37 12.76 11.76
N GLN A 59 16.00 11.81 11.06
CA GLN A 59 16.94 12.11 10.00
C GLN A 59 16.22 12.29 8.66
N THR A 60 16.71 13.20 7.81
CA THR A 60 16.25 13.33 6.42
C THR A 60 17.34 12.88 5.46
N ARG A 61 16.99 12.13 4.41
CA ARG A 61 17.96 11.56 3.48
C ARG A 61 17.48 11.65 2.04
N LEU A 62 18.27 12.28 1.16
CA LEU A 62 17.98 12.31 -0.28
C LEU A 62 18.33 10.94 -0.88
N SER A 63 17.31 10.22 -1.38
CA SER A 63 17.47 8.84 -1.85
C SER A 63 16.48 8.47 -2.95
N ASP A 64 16.92 7.72 -3.94
CA ASP A 64 16.02 7.00 -4.84
C ASP A 64 15.62 5.66 -4.18
N GLY A 65 14.37 5.56 -3.78
CA GLY A 65 13.91 4.39 -3.06
C GLY A 65 14.67 4.18 -1.75
N LEU A 66 15.07 2.95 -1.54
CA LEU A 66 15.78 2.47 -0.38
C LEU A 66 17.31 2.45 -0.57
N GLU A 67 17.84 3.04 -1.66
CA GLU A 67 19.26 2.96 -2.02
C GLU A 67 20.21 3.50 -0.94
N LYS A 68 19.78 4.49 -0.16
CA LYS A 68 20.57 5.08 0.91
C LYS A 68 20.23 4.52 2.30
N LEU A 69 19.51 3.41 2.35
CA LEU A 69 19.27 2.67 3.58
C LEU A 69 20.30 1.55 3.70
N SER A 70 20.78 1.30 4.91
CA SER A 70 21.63 0.15 5.21
C SER A 70 20.81 -1.04 5.72
N ALA A 71 21.32 -2.25 5.56
CA ALA A 71 20.66 -3.43 6.11
C ALA A 71 20.58 -3.33 7.65
N ASN A 72 19.43 -3.71 8.21
CA ASN A 72 19.11 -3.61 9.65
C ASN A 72 19.15 -2.19 10.24
N GLU A 73 19.03 -1.15 9.39
CA GLU A 73 18.93 0.24 9.84
C GLU A 73 17.49 0.63 10.19
N ALA A 74 16.50 -0.13 9.72
CA ALA A 74 15.09 0.10 10.01
C ALA A 74 14.36 -1.21 10.32
N ASP A 75 13.53 -1.19 11.37
CA ASP A 75 12.63 -2.29 11.73
C ASP A 75 11.35 -2.24 10.87
N ILE A 76 10.91 -1.02 10.55
CA ILE A 76 9.71 -0.78 9.74
C ILE A 76 10.05 0.13 8.57
N ILE A 77 9.63 -0.26 7.38
CA ILE A 77 9.72 0.54 6.16
C ILE A 77 8.30 0.85 5.69
N THR A 78 7.96 2.12 5.60
CA THR A 78 6.64 2.57 5.13
C THR A 78 6.76 3.23 3.77
N ILE A 79 5.96 2.78 2.78
CA ILE A 79 5.94 3.33 1.41
C ILE A 79 4.49 3.64 1.03
N CYS A 80 4.14 4.92 0.94
CA CYS A 80 2.78 5.38 0.67
C CYS A 80 2.73 6.43 -0.44
N GLY A 81 1.53 6.71 -0.95
CA GLY A 81 1.28 7.82 -1.87
C GLY A 81 1.81 7.60 -3.28
N MET A 82 1.97 6.35 -3.71
CA MET A 82 2.48 5.96 -5.03
C MET A 82 1.65 4.82 -5.62
N GLY A 83 1.70 4.66 -6.96
CA GLY A 83 1.12 3.50 -7.64
C GLY A 83 1.83 2.20 -7.26
N GLY A 84 1.12 1.07 -7.32
CA GLY A 84 1.65 -0.25 -6.95
C GLY A 84 2.90 -0.62 -7.71
N ARG A 85 2.96 -0.32 -9.02
CA ARG A 85 4.13 -0.58 -9.85
C ARG A 85 5.39 0.14 -9.35
N LEU A 86 5.27 1.42 -9.00
CA LEU A 86 6.42 2.19 -8.49
C LEU A 86 6.86 1.67 -7.12
N ILE A 87 5.91 1.27 -6.25
CA ILE A 87 6.25 0.65 -4.96
C ILE A 87 6.98 -0.68 -5.21
N ALA A 88 6.53 -1.50 -6.15
CA ALA A 88 7.18 -2.75 -6.51
C ALA A 88 8.62 -2.55 -6.99
N ASP A 89 8.86 -1.53 -7.83
CA ASP A 89 10.22 -1.18 -8.29
C ASP A 89 11.13 -0.76 -7.12
N ILE A 90 10.60 0.03 -6.17
CA ILE A 90 11.34 0.46 -4.98
C ILE A 90 11.69 -0.74 -4.09
N VAL A 91 10.72 -1.63 -3.85
CA VAL A 91 10.91 -2.84 -3.06
C VAL A 91 11.93 -3.76 -3.73
N THR A 92 11.83 -3.96 -5.05
CA THR A 92 12.77 -4.79 -5.81
C THR A 92 14.21 -4.29 -5.66
N LYS A 93 14.44 -2.98 -5.87
CA LYS A 93 15.76 -2.36 -5.70
C LYS A 93 16.26 -2.41 -4.25
N GLY A 94 15.34 -2.41 -3.28
CA GLY A 94 15.62 -2.41 -1.85
C GLY A 94 15.65 -3.79 -1.19
N MET A 95 15.52 -4.90 -1.94
CA MET A 95 15.46 -6.26 -1.36
C MET A 95 16.68 -6.66 -0.53
N ASN A 96 17.83 -6.03 -0.74
CA ASN A 96 19.06 -6.25 0.00
C ASN A 96 19.01 -5.64 1.41
N VAL A 97 18.19 -4.63 1.64
CA VAL A 97 18.02 -3.97 2.96
C VAL A 97 16.74 -4.43 3.68
N ILE A 98 15.82 -5.08 2.97
CA ILE A 98 14.63 -5.70 3.54
C ILE A 98 15.03 -7.09 4.06
N THR A 99 15.16 -7.20 5.37
CA THR A 99 15.51 -8.44 6.06
C THR A 99 14.27 -9.13 6.64
N ARG A 100 14.42 -10.29 7.29
CA ARG A 100 13.32 -10.97 8.00
C ARG A 100 12.76 -10.16 9.17
N ASN A 101 13.61 -9.31 9.75
CA ASN A 101 13.22 -8.47 10.88
C ASN A 101 12.56 -7.17 10.41
N THR A 102 12.53 -6.92 9.09
CA THR A 102 11.95 -5.72 8.51
C THR A 102 10.47 -5.95 8.20
N THR A 103 9.62 -5.12 8.78
CA THR A 103 8.20 -5.02 8.40
C THR A 103 8.03 -3.98 7.33
N LEU A 104 7.38 -4.34 6.22
CA LEU A 104 6.93 -3.39 5.20
C LEU A 104 5.48 -3.00 5.47
N ILE A 105 5.19 -1.70 5.46
CA ILE A 105 3.83 -1.15 5.46
C ILE A 105 3.68 -0.32 4.20
N VAL A 106 2.83 -0.75 3.28
CA VAL A 106 2.68 -0.12 1.98
C VAL A 106 1.25 0.29 1.72
N SER A 107 1.07 1.43 1.04
CA SER A 107 -0.26 1.92 0.65
C SER A 107 -0.25 2.30 -0.83
N PRO A 108 -0.45 1.32 -1.74
CA PRO A 108 -0.55 1.57 -3.16
C PRO A 108 -1.85 2.30 -3.51
N GLN A 109 -1.76 3.35 -4.36
CA GLN A 109 -2.91 4.14 -4.79
C GLN A 109 -3.54 3.63 -6.10
N SER A 110 -2.86 2.75 -6.81
CA SER A 110 -3.30 2.11 -8.05
C SER A 110 -2.66 0.75 -8.19
N GLU A 111 -3.19 -0.09 -9.09
CA GLU A 111 -2.62 -1.41 -9.43
C GLU A 111 -2.43 -2.30 -8.19
N VAL A 112 -3.40 -2.27 -7.27
CA VAL A 112 -3.28 -2.93 -5.96
C VAL A 112 -3.27 -4.45 -6.11
N GLY A 113 -4.08 -4.99 -7.05
CA GLY A 113 -4.09 -6.42 -7.37
C GLY A 113 -2.73 -6.89 -7.90
N ASP A 114 -2.19 -6.19 -8.91
CA ASP A 114 -0.88 -6.49 -9.48
C ASP A 114 0.23 -6.40 -8.43
N PHE A 115 0.11 -5.44 -7.50
CA PHE A 115 1.04 -5.32 -6.41
C PHE A 115 0.99 -6.52 -5.45
N ARG A 116 -0.19 -7.10 -5.18
CA ARG A 116 -0.29 -8.35 -4.38
C ARG A 116 0.32 -9.55 -5.12
N HIS A 117 0.13 -9.66 -6.43
CA HIS A 117 0.85 -10.65 -7.24
C HIS A 117 2.37 -10.49 -7.12
N PHE A 118 2.86 -9.25 -7.18
CA PHE A 118 4.27 -8.95 -6.96
C PHE A 118 4.73 -9.40 -5.56
N LEU A 119 4.00 -9.10 -4.48
CA LEU A 119 4.38 -9.54 -3.13
C LEU A 119 4.57 -11.05 -3.05
N VAL A 120 3.63 -11.81 -3.58
CA VAL A 120 3.71 -13.29 -3.61
C VAL A 120 4.92 -13.75 -4.42
N SER A 121 5.16 -13.16 -5.60
CA SER A 121 6.31 -13.50 -6.46
C SER A 121 7.66 -13.25 -5.77
N GLN A 122 7.73 -12.24 -4.88
CA GLN A 122 8.92 -11.89 -4.12
C GLN A 122 9.03 -12.61 -2.77
N ARG A 123 8.12 -13.55 -2.46
CA ARG A 123 8.04 -14.26 -1.17
C ARG A 123 7.85 -13.30 0.02
N LEU A 124 7.12 -12.22 -0.21
CA LEU A 124 6.69 -11.29 0.82
C LEU A 124 5.32 -11.75 1.33
N VAL A 125 5.27 -12.20 2.57
CA VAL A 125 4.05 -12.69 3.22
C VAL A 125 3.27 -11.50 3.75
N VAL A 126 1.99 -11.42 3.38
CA VAL A 126 1.08 -10.42 3.91
C VAL A 126 0.56 -10.89 5.27
N ASP A 127 0.95 -10.17 6.31
CA ASP A 127 0.55 -10.46 7.69
C ASP A 127 -0.83 -9.87 8.01
N ASP A 128 -1.13 -8.65 7.51
CA ASP A 128 -2.38 -7.94 7.76
C ASP A 128 -2.69 -6.96 6.62
N GLU A 129 -3.96 -6.66 6.45
CA GLU A 129 -4.44 -5.63 5.53
C GLU A 129 -5.52 -4.80 6.20
N LYS A 130 -5.53 -3.51 5.93
CA LYS A 130 -6.56 -2.57 6.36
C LYS A 130 -7.02 -1.73 5.19
N MET A 131 -8.26 -1.35 5.23
CA MET A 131 -8.81 -0.38 4.31
C MET A 131 -9.40 0.79 5.07
N LEU A 132 -9.14 1.99 4.60
CA LEU A 132 -9.72 3.20 5.18
C LEU A 132 -10.30 4.10 4.09
N LYS A 133 -11.25 4.95 4.50
CA LYS A 133 -11.88 5.94 3.64
C LYS A 133 -11.66 7.33 4.25
N GLU A 134 -11.05 8.23 3.48
CA GLU A 134 -10.80 9.61 3.88
C GLU A 134 -11.13 10.53 2.70
N ASP A 135 -11.91 11.59 2.95
CA ASP A 135 -12.35 12.54 1.92
C ASP A 135 -12.95 11.88 0.67
N GLY A 136 -13.71 10.80 0.86
CA GLY A 136 -14.36 10.04 -0.22
C GLY A 136 -13.43 9.14 -1.04
N LYS A 137 -12.13 9.12 -0.73
CA LYS A 137 -11.13 8.22 -1.32
C LYS A 137 -10.88 7.01 -0.44
N TYR A 138 -10.57 5.88 -1.08
CA TYR A 138 -10.26 4.64 -0.41
C TYR A 138 -8.76 4.36 -0.49
N TYR A 139 -8.21 3.86 0.60
CA TYR A 139 -6.78 3.56 0.75
C TYR A 139 -6.63 2.13 1.24
N PHE A 140 -5.87 1.33 0.51
CA PHE A 140 -5.42 0.01 0.96
C PHE A 140 -4.11 0.16 1.71
N ILE A 141 -4.00 -0.52 2.84
CA ILE A 141 -2.77 -0.58 3.65
C ILE A 141 -2.43 -2.06 3.79
N ILE A 142 -1.24 -2.43 3.35
CA ILE A 142 -0.77 -3.81 3.35
C ILE A 142 0.47 -3.89 4.24
N LYS A 143 0.42 -4.73 5.26
CA LYS A 143 1.55 -5.07 6.11
C LYS A 143 2.12 -6.40 5.68
N CYS A 144 3.40 -6.43 5.33
CA CYS A 144 4.06 -7.65 4.89
C CYS A 144 5.51 -7.73 5.37
N ARG A 145 6.08 -8.93 5.28
CA ARG A 145 7.47 -9.22 5.65
C ARG A 145 8.07 -10.30 4.75
N LYS A 146 9.39 -10.37 4.73
CA LYS A 146 10.10 -11.43 4.01
C LYS A 146 9.95 -12.77 4.75
N SER A 147 9.66 -13.85 4.01
CA SER A 147 9.62 -15.21 4.54
C SER A 147 10.58 -16.12 3.79
N ASP A 148 11.15 -17.10 4.51
CA ASP A 148 11.92 -18.19 3.89
C ASP A 148 11.05 -19.41 3.61
N GLU A 149 9.90 -19.49 4.24
CA GLU A 149 8.96 -20.55 3.97
C GLU A 149 8.43 -20.38 2.54
N ASN A 150 8.37 -21.48 1.80
CA ASN A 150 7.67 -21.54 0.53
C ASN A 150 6.15 -21.46 0.80
N VAL A 151 5.69 -20.28 1.22
CA VAL A 151 4.26 -20.01 1.37
C VAL A 151 3.70 -19.78 -0.04
N TYR A 152 3.58 -20.85 -0.80
CA TYR A 152 2.81 -20.84 -2.04
C TYR A 152 1.34 -21.00 -1.65
N SER A 153 0.69 -19.90 -1.39
CA SER A 153 -0.77 -19.87 -1.36
C SER A 153 -1.24 -19.53 -2.76
N GLU A 154 -2.01 -20.42 -3.36
CA GLU A 154 -2.76 -20.08 -4.58
C GLU A 154 -3.94 -19.22 -4.16
N TYR A 155 -3.83 -17.92 -4.40
CA TYR A 155 -4.93 -16.99 -4.18
C TYR A 155 -5.78 -16.89 -5.46
N SER A 156 -7.10 -16.72 -5.31
CA SER A 156 -7.98 -16.40 -6.41
C SER A 156 -7.74 -14.98 -6.93
N GLU A 157 -8.17 -14.69 -8.17
CA GLU A 157 -8.10 -13.33 -8.72
C GLU A 157 -8.84 -12.32 -7.83
N THR A 158 -9.94 -12.72 -7.22
CA THR A 158 -10.70 -11.93 -6.27
C THR A 158 -9.88 -11.57 -5.04
N GLN A 159 -9.13 -12.52 -4.51
CA GLN A 159 -8.25 -12.30 -3.37
C GLN A 159 -7.07 -11.39 -3.73
N TYR A 160 -6.48 -11.53 -4.92
CA TYR A 160 -5.47 -10.58 -5.39
C TYR A 160 -6.03 -9.18 -5.56
N GLN A 161 -7.21 -9.07 -6.18
CA GLN A 161 -7.82 -7.76 -6.46
C GLN A 161 -8.20 -7.01 -5.19
N TYR A 162 -8.81 -7.69 -4.21
CA TYR A 162 -9.41 -7.03 -3.04
C TYR A 162 -8.69 -7.29 -1.71
N GLY A 163 -7.79 -8.25 -1.66
CA GLY A 163 -7.00 -8.59 -0.47
C GLY A 163 -7.62 -9.70 0.36
N TRP A 164 -6.87 -10.80 0.49
CA TRP A 164 -7.37 -11.97 1.21
C TRP A 164 -7.60 -11.71 2.69
N LYS A 165 -6.78 -10.86 3.33
CA LYS A 165 -6.98 -10.51 4.74
C LYS A 165 -8.21 -9.62 4.95
N LEU A 166 -8.50 -8.73 4.02
CA LEU A 166 -9.70 -7.90 4.06
C LEU A 166 -10.97 -8.72 3.84
N LEU A 167 -10.94 -9.66 2.90
CA LEU A 167 -12.05 -10.57 2.62
C LEU A 167 -12.30 -11.52 3.80
N GLU A 168 -11.26 -12.18 4.32
CA GLU A 168 -11.34 -13.06 5.49
C GLU A 168 -11.91 -12.34 6.73
N SER A 169 -11.49 -11.10 6.96
CA SER A 169 -11.97 -10.29 8.09
C SER A 169 -13.34 -9.64 7.87
N LYS A 170 -13.92 -9.80 6.68
CA LYS A 170 -15.17 -9.14 6.29
C LYS A 170 -15.10 -7.62 6.54
N ASP A 171 -14.02 -6.97 6.07
CA ASP A 171 -13.75 -5.55 6.32
C ASP A 171 -14.90 -4.67 5.82
N LYS A 172 -15.46 -3.84 6.69
CA LYS A 172 -16.65 -3.02 6.39
C LYS A 172 -16.36 -1.94 5.33
N THR A 173 -15.15 -1.39 5.33
CA THR A 173 -14.77 -0.36 4.36
C THR A 173 -14.60 -0.97 2.97
N LEU A 174 -14.09 -2.20 2.90
CA LEU A 174 -14.05 -2.96 1.65
C LEU A 174 -15.47 -3.26 1.14
N TYR A 175 -16.39 -3.67 2.01
CA TYR A 175 -17.78 -3.89 1.62
C TYR A 175 -18.40 -2.64 0.97
N GLU A 176 -18.27 -1.48 1.62
CA GLU A 176 -18.74 -0.20 1.05
C GLU A 176 -18.10 0.11 -0.31
N TYR A 177 -16.80 -0.16 -0.42
CA TYR A 177 -16.06 0.03 -1.67
C TYR A 177 -16.60 -0.87 -2.79
N LEU A 178 -16.82 -2.16 -2.52
CA LEU A 178 -17.36 -3.13 -3.47
C LEU A 178 -18.74 -2.73 -4.00
N ILE A 179 -19.64 -2.34 -3.09
CA ILE A 179 -20.98 -1.86 -3.48
C ILE A 179 -20.88 -0.65 -4.40
N LYS A 180 -20.09 0.36 -4.02
CA LYS A 180 -19.90 1.57 -4.83
C LYS A 180 -19.27 1.27 -6.19
N GLU A 181 -18.29 0.36 -6.24
CA GLU A 181 -17.63 -0.03 -7.47
C GLU A 181 -18.61 -0.75 -8.42
N LYS A 182 -19.43 -1.65 -7.87
CA LYS A 182 -20.50 -2.34 -8.60
C LYS A 182 -21.50 -1.35 -9.18
N GLU A 183 -22.04 -0.44 -8.37
CA GLU A 183 -22.99 0.58 -8.81
C GLU A 183 -22.42 1.44 -9.95
N THR A 184 -21.14 1.82 -9.83
CA THR A 184 -20.44 2.58 -10.88
C THR A 184 -20.35 1.79 -12.17
N ASN A 185 -19.95 0.51 -12.10
CA ASN A 185 -19.83 -0.36 -13.27
C ASN A 185 -21.20 -0.62 -13.93
N ASP A 186 -22.26 -0.83 -13.14
CA ASP A 186 -23.62 -1.02 -13.63
C ASP A 186 -24.13 0.25 -14.34
N GLY A 187 -23.87 1.42 -13.78
CA GLY A 187 -24.21 2.71 -14.39
C GLY A 187 -23.51 2.91 -15.75
N ILE A 188 -22.22 2.61 -15.82
CA ILE A 188 -21.45 2.67 -17.09
C ILE A 188 -22.02 1.66 -18.08
N SER A 189 -22.26 0.41 -17.67
CA SER A 189 -22.79 -0.64 -18.52
C SER A 189 -24.15 -0.27 -19.12
N ASN A 190 -25.06 0.28 -18.32
CA ASN A 190 -26.37 0.73 -18.77
C ASN A 190 -26.29 1.89 -19.78
N SER A 191 -25.33 2.80 -19.60
CA SER A 191 -25.09 3.88 -20.56
C SER A 191 -24.55 3.37 -21.89
N LEU A 192 -23.66 2.37 -21.87
CA LEU A 192 -23.02 1.80 -23.06
C LEU A 192 -23.94 0.87 -23.87
N LYS A 193 -24.92 0.21 -23.26
CA LYS A 193 -25.86 -0.67 -23.94
C LYS A 193 -26.63 0.00 -25.06
N LYS A 194 -26.73 1.34 -25.06
CA LYS A 194 -27.40 2.10 -26.14
C LYS A 194 -26.68 2.02 -27.48
N ASP A 195 -25.40 1.67 -27.50
CA ASP A 195 -24.56 1.55 -28.69
C ASP A 195 -23.82 0.20 -28.75
N GLU A 196 -24.52 -0.89 -28.41
CA GLU A 196 -23.95 -2.24 -28.27
C GLU A 196 -23.47 -2.82 -29.63
N SER A 197 -23.91 -2.25 -30.74
CA SER A 197 -23.43 -2.62 -32.08
C SER A 197 -21.97 -2.26 -32.35
N ASN A 198 -21.42 -1.28 -31.59
CA ASN A 198 -20.05 -0.84 -31.74
C ASN A 198 -19.07 -1.87 -31.08
N PRO A 199 -18.09 -2.40 -31.85
CA PRO A 199 -17.15 -3.41 -31.34
C PRO A 199 -16.38 -2.96 -30.09
N THR A 200 -16.01 -1.68 -30.03
CA THR A 200 -15.28 -1.11 -28.86
C THR A 200 -16.19 -1.10 -27.62
N VAL A 201 -17.46 -0.74 -27.80
CA VAL A 201 -18.45 -0.77 -26.72
C VAL A 201 -18.69 -2.20 -26.25
N LYS A 202 -18.83 -3.16 -27.18
CA LYS A 202 -18.99 -4.58 -26.85
C LYS A 202 -17.80 -5.11 -26.01
N LEU A 203 -16.57 -4.79 -26.40
CA LEU A 203 -15.38 -5.16 -25.62
C LEU A 203 -15.41 -4.54 -24.22
N ARG A 204 -15.80 -3.27 -24.12
CA ARG A 204 -15.89 -2.58 -22.81
C ARG A 204 -16.96 -3.20 -21.92
N LEU A 205 -18.10 -3.57 -22.45
CA LEU A 205 -19.16 -4.27 -21.71
C LEU A 205 -18.68 -5.64 -21.20
N GLN A 206 -17.91 -6.39 -21.99
CA GLN A 206 -17.32 -7.66 -21.55
C GLN A 206 -16.34 -7.44 -20.37
N GLN A 207 -15.48 -6.42 -20.43
CA GLN A 207 -14.56 -6.09 -19.33
C GLN A 207 -15.31 -5.73 -18.05
N LEU A 208 -16.38 -4.92 -18.16
CA LEU A 208 -17.21 -4.55 -17.00
C LEU A 208 -17.94 -5.77 -16.42
N SER A 209 -18.43 -6.67 -17.27
CA SER A 209 -19.04 -7.93 -16.81
C SER A 209 -18.06 -8.82 -16.06
N GLN A 210 -16.85 -8.99 -16.58
CA GLN A 210 -15.79 -9.74 -15.88
C GLN A 210 -15.45 -9.11 -14.53
N LYS A 211 -15.32 -7.78 -14.50
CA LYS A 211 -15.05 -7.06 -13.25
C LYS A 211 -16.19 -7.21 -12.24
N ASN A 212 -17.44 -7.14 -12.69
CA ASN A 212 -18.61 -7.36 -11.83
C ASN A 212 -18.65 -8.79 -11.28
N ASN A 213 -18.23 -9.81 -12.03
CA ASN A 213 -18.14 -11.17 -11.52
C ASN A 213 -17.14 -11.28 -10.35
N ILE A 214 -15.96 -10.62 -10.47
CA ILE A 214 -14.97 -10.57 -9.39
C ILE A 214 -15.53 -9.82 -8.16
N ILE A 215 -16.27 -8.72 -8.37
CA ILE A 215 -16.95 -8.00 -7.30
C ILE A 215 -17.99 -8.88 -6.60
N MET A 216 -18.80 -9.62 -7.37
CA MET A 216 -19.82 -10.50 -6.80
C MET A 216 -19.22 -11.66 -6.01
N ASP A 217 -18.10 -12.22 -6.48
CA ASP A 217 -17.34 -13.21 -5.75
C ASP A 217 -16.78 -12.62 -4.44
N ALA A 218 -16.24 -11.39 -4.47
CA ALA A 218 -15.81 -10.69 -3.26
C ALA A 218 -16.96 -10.43 -2.28
N LEU A 219 -18.14 -10.06 -2.77
CA LEU A 219 -19.32 -9.82 -1.93
C LEU A 219 -19.83 -11.10 -1.26
N SER A 220 -19.67 -12.28 -1.90
CA SER A 220 -20.06 -13.56 -1.30
C SER A 220 -19.32 -13.91 0.00
N TYR A 221 -18.18 -13.28 0.28
CA TYR A 221 -17.49 -13.42 1.57
C TYR A 221 -18.26 -12.78 2.72
N TYR A 222 -19.21 -11.88 2.44
CA TYR A 222 -19.96 -11.14 3.46
C TYR A 222 -21.31 -11.79 3.82
N ASP A 223 -21.73 -12.83 3.08
CA ASP A 223 -22.93 -13.63 3.33
C ASP A 223 -22.86 -14.51 4.60
#